data_6bb43eae915619d98e9bda5c9edd67ac
#
_entry.id   6bb43eae915619d98e9bda5c9edd67ac
#
_cell.length_a   1.000
_cell.length_b   1.000
_cell.length_c   1.000
_cell.angle_alpha   90.00
_cell.angle_beta   90.00
_cell.angle_gamma   90.00
#
_symmetry.space_group_name_H-M   'P 1'
#
loop_
_entity.id
_entity.type
_entity.pdbx_description
1 polymer ?
#
loop_
_entity_poly.entity_id
_entity_poly.type
_entity_poly.pdbx_seq_one_letter_code
_entity_poly.pdbx_strand_id
1 'polypeptide(L)'
;MPLAVEWTNLHQILRSLYADMLPLCSDMMGIAKGLAGLGALFFIAYRVWKSLAAAEPIEVFPLLRPFVLGLCIMAFPTLVLGPLNGLLSPISNATSHLVDRQAFDLEKYQTQKDELQRQAMLRDPEKAYLISNEEFDKRLDELGWKPKDLMAIAGMYAERAGYQFGQKVREAFRTFLETLFQAASLTIDTVRTFFLIVLALLGPVAFAFSVYDGFHNTLASWLARYICIYLWLPVSDLFGAILSRIQILTVSYTHLRAHETLSDL
;
A
#
# COMPACT_ATOMS: atom_id res chain seq x y z
N MET A 1 7.44 -19.41 2.13
CA MET A 1 6.37 -19.22 1.16
C MET A 1 4.91 -19.31 1.64
N PRO A 2 4.53 -19.88 2.80
CA PRO A 2 3.12 -19.85 3.23
C PRO A 2 2.62 -18.46 3.67
N LEU A 3 3.49 -17.59 4.18
CA LEU A 3 3.09 -16.28 4.71
C LEU A 3 2.60 -15.28 3.62
N ALA A 4 3.15 -15.32 2.42
CA ALA A 4 2.76 -14.40 1.33
C ALA A 4 1.31 -14.64 0.85
N VAL A 5 0.84 -15.89 0.89
CA VAL A 5 -0.54 -16.25 0.51
C VAL A 5 -1.56 -15.74 1.54
N GLU A 6 -1.20 -15.70 2.83
CA GLU A 6 -2.08 -15.18 3.89
C GLU A 6 -2.26 -13.65 3.80
N TRP A 7 -1.20 -12.89 3.46
CA TRP A 7 -1.28 -11.44 3.34
C TRP A 7 -2.19 -10.99 2.20
N THR A 8 -2.11 -11.63 1.04
CA THR A 8 -2.98 -11.36 -0.12
C THR A 8 -4.45 -11.63 0.21
N ASN A 9 -4.73 -12.71 0.95
CA ASN A 9 -6.08 -13.03 1.41
C ASN A 9 -6.64 -11.96 2.35
N LEU A 10 -5.81 -11.39 3.24
CA LEU A 10 -6.23 -10.34 4.17
C LEU A 10 -6.62 -9.04 3.44
N HIS A 11 -5.86 -8.61 2.44
CA HIS A 11 -6.23 -7.46 1.60
C HIS A 11 -7.56 -7.71 0.85
N GLN A 12 -7.78 -8.93 0.39
CA GLN A 12 -9.04 -9.29 -0.28
C GLN A 12 -10.23 -9.28 0.70
N ILE A 13 -10.03 -9.78 1.93
CA ILE A 13 -11.04 -9.72 3.00
C ILE A 13 -11.39 -8.27 3.35
N LEU A 14 -10.43 -7.36 3.43
CA LEU A 14 -10.68 -5.95 3.70
C LEU A 14 -11.51 -5.29 2.58
N ARG A 15 -11.27 -5.66 1.33
CA ARG A 15 -12.07 -5.17 0.19
C ARG A 15 -13.50 -5.70 0.25
N SER A 16 -13.70 -6.98 0.55
CA SER A 16 -15.04 -7.56 0.72
C SER A 16 -15.77 -6.95 1.92
N LEU A 17 -15.07 -6.72 3.03
CA LEU A 17 -15.64 -6.08 4.21
C LEU A 17 -16.21 -4.68 3.89
N TYR A 18 -15.50 -3.88 3.10
CA TYR A 18 -16.02 -2.58 2.67
C TYR A 18 -17.33 -2.74 1.87
N ALA A 19 -17.38 -3.67 0.92
CA ALA A 19 -18.55 -3.93 0.11
C ALA A 19 -19.74 -4.45 0.95
N ASP A 20 -19.46 -5.33 1.92
CA ASP A 20 -20.47 -5.92 2.81
C ASP A 20 -21.03 -4.89 3.81
N MET A 21 -20.27 -3.85 4.14
CA MET A 21 -20.72 -2.78 5.04
C MET A 21 -21.53 -1.68 4.33
N LEU A 22 -21.44 -1.57 3.00
CA LEU A 22 -22.20 -0.56 2.25
C LEU A 22 -23.72 -0.64 2.42
N PRO A 23 -24.36 -1.83 2.50
CA PRO A 23 -25.81 -1.92 2.75
C PRO A 23 -26.28 -1.29 4.06
N LEU A 24 -25.40 -1.24 5.10
CA LEU A 24 -25.71 -0.59 6.37
C LEU A 24 -25.88 0.94 6.24
N CYS A 25 -25.43 1.54 5.13
CA CYS A 25 -25.73 2.93 4.82
C CYS A 25 -27.24 3.19 4.72
N SER A 26 -28.09 2.17 4.43
CA SER A 26 -29.52 2.33 4.31
C SER A 26 -30.18 2.80 5.60
N ASP A 27 -29.69 2.34 6.76
CA ASP A 27 -30.23 2.74 8.07
C ASP A 27 -29.86 4.19 8.38
N MET A 28 -28.63 4.58 8.07
CA MET A 28 -28.19 5.97 8.21
C MET A 28 -28.90 6.92 7.25
N MET A 29 -29.26 6.45 6.04
CA MET A 29 -30.08 7.22 5.11
C MET A 29 -31.46 7.54 5.66
N GLY A 30 -32.07 6.66 6.45
CA GLY A 30 -33.34 6.90 7.13
C GLY A 30 -33.27 8.10 8.06
N ILE A 31 -32.26 8.14 8.93
CA ILE A 31 -31.99 9.23 9.87
C ILE A 31 -31.66 10.52 9.09
N ALA A 32 -30.80 10.43 8.09
CA ALA A 32 -30.39 11.57 7.28
C ALA A 32 -31.55 12.21 6.51
N LYS A 33 -32.51 11.43 6.01
CA LYS A 33 -33.74 11.94 5.36
C LYS A 33 -34.58 12.77 6.32
N GLY A 34 -34.74 12.33 7.57
CA GLY A 34 -35.45 13.08 8.61
C GLY A 34 -34.77 14.43 8.90
N LEU A 35 -33.45 14.40 9.13
CA LEU A 35 -32.68 15.61 9.38
C LEU A 35 -32.67 16.57 8.17
N ALA A 36 -32.48 16.05 6.96
CA ALA A 36 -32.50 16.84 5.74
C ALA A 36 -33.88 17.47 5.48
N GLY A 37 -34.98 16.72 5.74
CA GLY A 37 -36.33 17.20 5.59
C GLY A 37 -36.63 18.37 6.53
N LEU A 38 -36.27 18.26 7.79
CA LEU A 38 -36.36 19.37 8.75
C LEU A 38 -35.49 20.56 8.32
N GLY A 39 -34.26 20.30 7.93
CA GLY A 39 -33.34 21.34 7.42
C GLY A 39 -33.89 22.07 6.21
N ALA A 40 -34.46 21.33 5.25
CA ALA A 40 -35.07 21.88 4.05
C ALA A 40 -36.25 22.80 4.39
N LEU A 41 -37.08 22.35 5.31
CA LEU A 41 -38.25 23.14 5.77
C LEU A 41 -37.79 24.47 6.39
N PHE A 42 -36.82 24.43 7.32
CA PHE A 42 -36.30 25.67 7.91
C PHE A 42 -35.58 26.55 6.91
N PHE A 43 -34.78 25.98 6.04
CA PHE A 43 -34.05 26.70 5.01
C PHE A 43 -35.01 27.45 4.06
N ILE A 44 -36.01 26.76 3.53
CA ILE A 44 -37.00 27.32 2.63
C ILE A 44 -37.83 28.38 3.33
N ALA A 45 -38.36 28.07 4.53
CA ALA A 45 -39.16 28.99 5.31
C ALA A 45 -38.42 30.30 5.63
N TYR A 46 -37.17 30.19 6.10
CA TYR A 46 -36.32 31.35 6.40
C TYR A 46 -36.04 32.19 5.15
N ARG A 47 -35.72 31.56 4.01
CA ARG A 47 -35.40 32.28 2.80
C ARG A 47 -36.60 32.97 2.17
N VAL A 48 -37.73 32.30 2.14
CA VAL A 48 -38.99 32.89 1.68
C VAL A 48 -39.42 34.05 2.61
N TRP A 49 -39.32 33.85 3.94
CA TRP A 49 -39.62 34.94 4.89
C TRP A 49 -38.70 36.16 4.68
N LYS A 50 -37.40 35.92 4.49
CA LYS A 50 -36.45 37.01 4.27
C LYS A 50 -36.74 37.79 2.98
N SER A 51 -37.08 37.12 1.88
CA SER A 51 -37.44 37.79 0.62
C SER A 51 -38.74 38.59 0.75
N LEU A 52 -39.74 38.04 1.43
CA LEU A 52 -41.01 38.75 1.71
C LEU A 52 -40.79 40.00 2.58
N ALA A 53 -39.95 39.86 3.64
CA ALA A 53 -39.63 40.99 4.51
C ALA A 53 -38.87 42.13 3.85
N ALA A 54 -38.02 41.76 2.86
CA ALA A 54 -37.23 42.72 2.05
C ALA A 54 -38.02 43.26 0.84
N ALA A 55 -39.22 42.78 0.57
CA ALA A 55 -40.01 43.06 -0.63
C ALA A 55 -39.23 42.75 -1.93
N GLU A 56 -38.35 41.72 -1.87
CA GLU A 56 -37.53 41.28 -2.99
C GLU A 56 -38.16 40.07 -3.70
N PRO A 57 -37.92 39.86 -5.01
CA PRO A 57 -38.42 38.69 -5.70
C PRO A 57 -37.75 37.41 -5.12
N ILE A 58 -38.53 36.33 -5.01
CA ILE A 58 -38.02 35.06 -4.50
C ILE A 58 -37.10 34.41 -5.54
N GLU A 59 -35.82 34.22 -5.17
CA GLU A 59 -34.86 33.48 -5.98
C GLU A 59 -35.11 31.98 -5.86
N VAL A 60 -35.56 31.35 -6.95
CA VAL A 60 -35.91 29.92 -6.98
C VAL A 60 -34.68 29.02 -6.95
N PHE A 61 -33.57 29.39 -7.61
CA PHE A 61 -32.38 28.56 -7.73
C PHE A 61 -31.78 28.12 -6.39
N PRO A 62 -31.59 28.97 -5.38
CA PRO A 62 -31.11 28.55 -4.07
C PRO A 62 -32.04 27.59 -3.34
N LEU A 63 -33.36 27.67 -3.62
CA LEU A 63 -34.37 26.79 -3.04
C LEU A 63 -34.28 25.34 -3.56
N LEU A 64 -33.68 25.13 -4.73
CA LEU A 64 -33.45 23.79 -5.29
C LEU A 64 -32.37 23.00 -4.55
N ARG A 65 -31.47 23.65 -3.83
CA ARG A 65 -30.35 23.02 -3.13
C ARG A 65 -30.78 21.90 -2.16
N PRO A 66 -31.74 22.08 -1.25
CA PRO A 66 -32.22 21.03 -0.35
C PRO A 66 -32.77 19.82 -1.11
N PHE A 67 -33.40 20.02 -2.27
CA PHE A 67 -33.96 18.94 -3.08
C PHE A 67 -32.85 18.10 -3.72
N VAL A 68 -31.80 18.74 -4.28
CA VAL A 68 -30.65 18.04 -4.85
C VAL A 68 -29.93 17.23 -3.77
N LEU A 69 -29.71 17.81 -2.58
CA LEU A 69 -29.10 17.11 -1.45
C LEU A 69 -29.97 15.96 -0.96
N GLY A 70 -31.29 16.13 -0.90
CA GLY A 70 -32.26 15.09 -0.57
C GLY A 70 -32.21 13.91 -1.56
N LEU A 71 -32.09 14.20 -2.86
CA LEU A 71 -31.92 13.17 -3.89
C LEU A 71 -30.60 12.40 -3.69
N CYS A 72 -29.51 13.12 -3.42
CA CYS A 72 -28.22 12.48 -3.11
C CYS A 72 -28.29 11.60 -1.86
N ILE A 73 -29.03 11.98 -0.81
CA ILE A 73 -29.23 11.17 0.39
C ILE A 73 -30.09 9.93 0.08
N MET A 74 -31.12 10.08 -0.76
CA MET A 74 -32.02 8.96 -1.12
C MET A 74 -31.30 7.86 -1.87
N ALA A 75 -30.35 8.19 -2.72
CA ALA A 75 -29.61 7.25 -3.54
C ALA A 75 -28.09 7.35 -3.26
N PHE A 76 -27.71 7.53 -1.99
CA PHE A 76 -26.34 7.83 -1.59
C PHE A 76 -25.32 6.82 -2.09
N PRO A 77 -25.50 5.49 -1.98
CA PRO A 77 -24.54 4.52 -2.47
C PRO A 77 -24.32 4.61 -4.00
N THR A 78 -25.38 4.85 -4.76
CA THR A 78 -25.34 4.85 -6.23
C THR A 78 -24.98 6.21 -6.83
N LEU A 79 -25.46 7.32 -6.25
CA LEU A 79 -25.22 8.67 -6.77
C LEU A 79 -23.96 9.33 -6.22
N VAL A 80 -23.50 8.93 -5.03
CA VAL A 80 -22.34 9.55 -4.39
C VAL A 80 -21.16 8.59 -4.34
N LEU A 81 -21.31 7.44 -3.70
CA LEU A 81 -20.20 6.50 -3.52
C LEU A 81 -19.83 5.79 -4.82
N GLY A 82 -20.80 5.43 -5.66
CA GLY A 82 -20.57 4.77 -6.95
C GLY A 82 -19.65 5.60 -7.86
N PRO A 83 -20.00 6.85 -8.21
CA PRO A 83 -19.16 7.72 -9.02
C PRO A 83 -17.81 8.03 -8.38
N LEU A 84 -17.75 8.26 -7.05
CA LEU A 84 -16.49 8.50 -6.35
C LEU A 84 -15.55 7.29 -6.46
N ASN A 85 -16.04 6.10 -6.16
CA ASN A 85 -15.24 4.88 -6.26
C ASN A 85 -14.87 4.60 -7.74
N GLY A 86 -15.80 4.82 -8.67
CA GLY A 86 -15.55 4.67 -10.11
C GLY A 86 -14.47 5.62 -10.63
N LEU A 87 -14.41 6.85 -10.12
CA LEU A 87 -13.41 7.84 -10.49
C LEU A 87 -12.03 7.55 -9.85
N LEU A 88 -12.02 7.03 -8.63
CA LEU A 88 -10.80 6.82 -7.84
C LEU A 88 -10.18 5.42 -8.07
N SER A 89 -10.98 4.41 -8.43
CA SER A 89 -10.50 3.03 -8.63
C SER A 89 -9.45 2.89 -9.73
N PRO A 90 -9.50 3.59 -10.89
CA PRO A 90 -8.45 3.52 -11.89
C PRO A 90 -7.09 3.98 -11.37
N ILE A 91 -7.06 4.98 -10.47
CA ILE A 91 -5.84 5.46 -9.84
C ILE A 91 -5.24 4.36 -8.96
N SER A 92 -6.07 3.75 -8.11
CA SER A 92 -5.63 2.66 -7.23
C SER A 92 -5.14 1.45 -8.03
N ASN A 93 -5.83 1.08 -9.11
CA ASN A 93 -5.43 -0.03 -9.95
C ASN A 93 -4.11 0.26 -10.70
N ALA A 94 -3.94 1.48 -11.20
CA ALA A 94 -2.70 1.88 -11.87
C ALA A 94 -1.49 1.81 -10.94
N THR A 95 -1.63 2.26 -9.68
CA THR A 95 -0.54 2.23 -8.70
C THR A 95 -0.23 0.81 -8.24
N SER A 96 -1.21 -0.05 -8.00
CA SER A 96 -0.97 -1.46 -7.66
C SER A 96 -0.25 -2.21 -8.78
N HIS A 97 -0.62 -1.98 -10.04
CA HIS A 97 0.11 -2.56 -11.18
C HIS A 97 1.56 -2.08 -11.29
N LEU A 98 1.86 -0.85 -10.88
CA LEU A 98 3.25 -0.36 -10.82
C LEU A 98 4.06 -1.09 -9.75
N VAL A 99 3.47 -1.33 -8.58
CA VAL A 99 4.14 -2.11 -7.51
C VAL A 99 4.41 -3.53 -7.95
N ASP A 100 3.41 -4.21 -8.53
CA ASP A 100 3.55 -5.59 -8.97
C ASP A 100 4.69 -5.75 -10.00
N ARG A 101 4.76 -4.84 -10.98
CA ARG A 101 5.84 -4.84 -11.98
C ARG A 101 7.20 -4.61 -11.35
N GLN A 102 7.33 -3.66 -10.43
CA GLN A 102 8.60 -3.35 -9.81
C GLN A 102 9.05 -4.40 -8.81
N ALA A 103 8.11 -5.04 -8.09
CA ALA A 103 8.40 -6.17 -7.23
C ALA A 103 8.96 -7.35 -8.05
N PHE A 104 8.34 -7.66 -9.19
CA PHE A 104 8.82 -8.69 -10.12
C PHE A 104 10.20 -8.37 -10.69
N ASP A 105 10.43 -7.13 -11.10
CA ASP A 105 11.72 -6.69 -11.61
C ASP A 105 12.82 -6.77 -10.53
N LEU A 106 12.50 -6.41 -9.29
CA LEU A 106 13.41 -6.49 -8.16
C LEU A 106 13.78 -7.94 -7.83
N GLU A 107 12.82 -8.85 -7.78
CA GLU A 107 13.03 -10.27 -7.53
C GLU A 107 13.93 -10.89 -8.62
N LYS A 108 13.61 -10.61 -9.88
CA LYS A 108 14.42 -11.06 -11.02
C LYS A 108 15.86 -10.54 -10.95
N TYR A 109 16.01 -9.26 -10.61
CA TYR A 109 17.33 -8.63 -10.49
C TYR A 109 18.15 -9.20 -9.34
N GLN A 110 17.51 -9.47 -8.21
CA GLN A 110 18.16 -10.10 -7.06
C GLN A 110 18.59 -11.52 -7.36
N THR A 111 17.73 -12.31 -8.02
CA THR A 111 18.07 -13.68 -8.44
C THR A 111 19.26 -13.69 -9.41
N GLN A 112 19.27 -12.79 -10.39
CA GLN A 112 20.39 -12.66 -11.31
C GLN A 112 21.69 -12.27 -10.59
N LYS A 113 21.62 -11.34 -9.65
CA LYS A 113 22.78 -10.92 -8.85
C LYS A 113 23.33 -12.07 -8.01
N ASP A 114 22.46 -12.78 -7.32
CA ASP A 114 22.86 -13.90 -6.45
C ASP A 114 23.52 -15.01 -7.28
N GLU A 115 23.01 -15.27 -8.50
CA GLU A 115 23.60 -16.23 -9.43
C GLU A 115 24.94 -15.76 -9.98
N LEU A 116 25.08 -14.49 -10.38
CA LEU A 116 26.35 -13.92 -10.83
C LEU A 116 27.41 -13.93 -9.71
N GLN A 117 27.02 -13.61 -8.49
CA GLN A 117 27.90 -13.66 -7.33
C GLN A 117 28.34 -15.09 -7.04
N ARG A 118 27.42 -16.06 -7.13
CA ARG A 118 27.73 -17.48 -7.00
C ARG A 118 28.72 -17.94 -8.09
N GLN A 119 28.48 -17.57 -9.34
CA GLN A 119 29.38 -17.91 -10.46
C GLN A 119 30.73 -17.26 -10.28
N ALA A 120 30.82 -16.02 -9.84
CA ALA A 120 32.10 -15.34 -9.58
C ALA A 120 32.90 -16.05 -8.48
N MET A 121 32.22 -16.49 -7.41
CA MET A 121 32.88 -17.22 -6.32
C MET A 121 33.31 -18.63 -6.73
N LEU A 122 32.55 -19.31 -7.61
CA LEU A 122 32.95 -20.61 -8.17
C LEU A 122 34.18 -20.53 -9.11
N ARG A 123 34.39 -19.38 -9.75
CA ARG A 123 35.57 -19.13 -10.62
C ARG A 123 36.83 -18.80 -9.82
N ASP A 124 36.68 -18.37 -8.59
CA ASP A 124 37.78 -18.05 -7.68
C ASP A 124 38.20 -19.32 -6.93
N PRO A 125 39.39 -19.93 -7.24
CA PRO A 125 39.80 -21.17 -6.60
C PRO A 125 39.95 -21.05 -5.09
N GLU A 126 40.19 -19.82 -4.57
CA GLU A 126 40.38 -19.58 -3.15
C GLU A 126 39.04 -19.52 -2.39
N LYS A 127 37.91 -19.27 -3.10
CA LYS A 127 36.57 -19.10 -2.48
C LYS A 127 35.57 -20.17 -2.91
N ALA A 128 35.85 -20.94 -3.93
CA ALA A 128 34.95 -21.96 -4.47
C ALA A 128 34.53 -23.00 -3.42
N TYR A 129 35.44 -23.39 -2.53
CA TYR A 129 35.18 -24.34 -1.44
C TYR A 129 34.17 -23.86 -0.40
N LEU A 130 33.94 -22.54 -0.30
CA LEU A 130 32.94 -21.97 0.63
C LEU A 130 31.51 -22.28 0.19
N ILE A 131 31.29 -22.47 -1.13
CA ILE A 131 29.97 -22.62 -1.75
C ILE A 131 29.74 -24.01 -2.30
N SER A 132 30.77 -24.62 -2.95
CA SER A 132 30.69 -25.96 -3.56
C SER A 132 31.17 -27.04 -2.59
N ASN A 133 30.38 -28.12 -2.47
CA ASN A 133 30.81 -29.29 -1.72
C ASN A 133 31.93 -30.03 -2.43
N GLU A 134 31.86 -30.10 -3.78
CA GLU A 134 32.86 -30.77 -4.60
C GLU A 134 34.25 -30.12 -4.49
N GLU A 135 34.31 -28.81 -4.52
CA GLU A 135 35.58 -28.08 -4.36
C GLU A 135 36.10 -28.13 -2.91
N PHE A 136 35.21 -28.21 -1.96
CA PHE A 136 35.57 -28.41 -0.57
C PHE A 136 36.17 -29.80 -0.34
N ASP A 137 35.54 -30.85 -0.87
CA ASP A 137 36.01 -32.23 -0.73
C ASP A 137 37.35 -32.43 -1.49
N LYS A 138 37.51 -31.86 -2.69
CA LYS A 138 38.81 -31.89 -3.41
C LYS A 138 39.94 -31.26 -2.58
N ARG A 139 39.67 -30.13 -1.96
CA ARG A 139 40.67 -29.41 -1.16
C ARG A 139 40.97 -30.16 0.17
N LEU A 140 39.99 -30.88 0.70
CA LEU A 140 40.20 -31.83 1.82
C LEU A 140 41.09 -33.00 1.44
N ASP A 141 40.88 -33.58 0.26
CA ASP A 141 41.67 -34.71 -0.25
C ASP A 141 43.15 -34.34 -0.59
N GLU A 142 43.40 -33.08 -0.91
CA GLU A 142 44.74 -32.53 -1.14
C GLU A 142 45.55 -32.36 0.18
N LEU A 143 44.86 -32.27 1.33
CA LEU A 143 45.46 -32.08 2.64
C LEU A 143 45.76 -33.44 3.29
N GLY A 144 46.98 -33.59 3.79
CA GLY A 144 47.40 -34.83 4.48
C GLY A 144 47.04 -34.86 5.96
N TRP A 145 47.53 -35.85 6.70
CA TRP A 145 47.31 -36.05 8.12
C TRP A 145 48.38 -35.42 9.03
N LYS A 146 49.10 -34.43 8.55
CA LYS A 146 50.12 -33.71 9.33
C LYS A 146 49.45 -32.71 10.28
N PRO A 147 50.05 -32.36 11.44
CA PRO A 147 49.48 -31.39 12.36
C PRO A 147 49.15 -30.03 11.72
N LYS A 148 49.90 -29.59 10.72
CA LYS A 148 49.63 -28.36 9.97
C LYS A 148 48.39 -28.49 9.08
N ASP A 149 48.18 -29.67 8.48
CA ASP A 149 47.06 -29.94 7.58
C ASP A 149 45.76 -30.03 8.39
N LEU A 150 45.80 -30.59 9.61
CA LEU A 150 44.67 -30.61 10.53
C LEU A 150 44.23 -29.20 10.96
N MET A 151 45.20 -28.28 11.18
CA MET A 151 44.88 -26.86 11.44
C MET A 151 44.26 -26.17 10.23
N ALA A 152 44.73 -26.46 9.04
CA ALA A 152 44.16 -25.92 7.79
C ALA A 152 42.73 -26.45 7.55
N ILE A 153 42.49 -27.73 7.78
CA ILE A 153 41.15 -28.32 7.70
C ILE A 153 40.17 -27.66 8.69
N ALA A 154 40.61 -27.50 9.96
CA ALA A 154 39.79 -26.82 10.96
C ALA A 154 39.48 -25.36 10.58
N GLY A 155 40.45 -24.64 9.99
CA GLY A 155 40.27 -23.29 9.44
C GLY A 155 39.25 -23.25 8.31
N MET A 156 39.32 -24.18 7.35
CA MET A 156 38.38 -24.28 6.23
C MET A 156 36.93 -24.52 6.70
N TYR A 157 36.75 -25.42 7.67
CA TYR A 157 35.43 -25.65 8.28
C TYR A 157 34.90 -24.39 8.99
N ALA A 158 35.76 -23.71 9.74
CA ALA A 158 35.40 -22.49 10.44
C ALA A 158 35.02 -21.35 9.48
N GLU A 159 35.78 -21.16 8.40
CA GLU A 159 35.50 -20.15 7.37
C GLU A 159 34.20 -20.45 6.62
N ARG A 160 34.00 -21.71 6.24
CA ARG A 160 32.76 -22.14 5.58
C ARG A 160 31.55 -21.98 6.48
N ALA A 161 31.66 -22.38 7.75
CA ALA A 161 30.60 -22.18 8.74
C ALA A 161 30.30 -20.71 8.95
N GLY A 162 31.31 -19.86 9.07
CA GLY A 162 31.17 -18.41 9.18
C GLY A 162 30.51 -17.78 7.95
N TYR A 163 30.89 -18.20 6.75
CA TYR A 163 30.26 -17.74 5.51
C TYR A 163 28.77 -18.14 5.44
N GLN A 164 28.46 -19.41 5.69
CA GLN A 164 27.09 -19.91 5.70
C GLN A 164 26.23 -19.26 6.77
N PHE A 165 26.79 -19.03 7.96
CA PHE A 165 26.11 -18.31 9.02
C PHE A 165 25.82 -16.86 8.61
N GLY A 166 26.81 -16.15 8.04
CA GLY A 166 26.62 -14.80 7.52
C GLY A 166 25.58 -14.71 6.40
N GLN A 167 25.47 -15.74 5.57
CA GLN A 167 24.39 -15.81 4.56
C GLN A 167 23.01 -16.01 5.20
N LYS A 168 22.89 -16.94 6.13
CA LYS A 168 21.61 -17.19 6.85
C LYS A 168 21.16 -15.97 7.64
N VAL A 169 22.08 -15.25 8.28
CA VAL A 169 21.74 -14.01 9.00
C VAL A 169 21.25 -12.93 8.04
N ARG A 170 21.88 -12.76 6.87
CA ARG A 170 21.41 -11.80 5.85
C ARG A 170 20.04 -12.17 5.29
N GLU A 171 19.81 -13.43 5.02
CA GLU A 171 18.52 -13.95 4.56
C GLU A 171 17.42 -13.77 5.61
N ALA A 172 17.71 -14.11 6.86
CA ALA A 172 16.78 -13.90 7.97
C ALA A 172 16.44 -12.43 8.17
N PHE A 173 17.43 -11.53 8.09
CA PHE A 173 17.23 -10.10 8.21
C PHE A 173 16.42 -9.53 7.04
N ARG A 174 16.67 -10.01 5.81
CA ARG A 174 15.88 -9.65 4.63
C ARG A 174 14.42 -10.08 4.78
N THR A 175 14.18 -11.32 5.17
CA THR A 175 12.83 -11.86 5.41
C THR A 175 12.11 -11.08 6.52
N PHE A 176 12.83 -10.72 7.58
CA PHE A 176 12.29 -9.90 8.66
C PHE A 176 11.84 -8.52 8.15
N LEU A 177 12.69 -7.82 7.38
CA LEU A 177 12.35 -6.50 6.81
C LEU A 177 11.18 -6.59 5.83
N GLU A 178 11.13 -7.62 5.01
CA GLU A 178 10.02 -7.87 4.08
C GLU A 178 8.71 -8.11 4.83
N THR A 179 8.72 -8.93 5.86
CA THR A 179 7.56 -9.17 6.73
C THR A 179 7.11 -7.89 7.43
N LEU A 180 8.05 -7.08 7.92
CA LEU A 180 7.74 -5.80 8.55
C LEU A 180 7.08 -4.82 7.57
N PHE A 181 7.58 -4.77 6.33
CA PHE A 181 7.00 -3.93 5.28
C PHE A 181 5.58 -4.37 4.92
N GLN A 182 5.36 -5.68 4.76
CA GLN A 182 4.04 -6.24 4.48
C GLN A 182 3.04 -5.98 5.63
N ALA A 183 3.48 -6.11 6.87
CA ALA A 183 2.66 -5.80 8.05
C ALA A 183 2.29 -4.31 8.10
N ALA A 184 3.22 -3.41 7.78
CA ALA A 184 2.96 -1.97 7.72
C ALA A 184 1.95 -1.63 6.61
N SER A 185 2.11 -2.21 5.42
CA SER A 185 1.18 -2.04 4.30
C SER A 185 -0.23 -2.50 4.65
N LEU A 186 -0.35 -3.69 5.25
CA LEU A 186 -1.65 -4.20 5.71
C LEU A 186 -2.28 -3.31 6.79
N THR A 187 -1.48 -2.76 7.69
CA THR A 187 -1.97 -1.84 8.72
C THR A 187 -2.56 -0.58 8.08
N ILE A 188 -1.87 0.01 7.09
CA ILE A 188 -2.36 1.18 6.35
C ILE A 188 -3.68 0.86 5.65
N ASP A 189 -3.77 -0.29 4.97
CA ASP A 189 -4.98 -0.71 4.26
C ASP A 189 -6.16 -0.97 5.22
N THR A 190 -5.89 -1.56 6.39
CA THR A 190 -6.89 -1.79 7.44
C THR A 190 -7.44 -0.46 7.97
N VAL A 191 -6.58 0.46 8.35
CA VAL A 191 -6.97 1.78 8.88
C VAL A 191 -7.72 2.58 7.82
N ARG A 192 -7.24 2.59 6.58
CA ARG A 192 -7.92 3.20 5.43
C ARG A 192 -9.32 2.64 5.23
N THR A 193 -9.46 1.32 5.17
CA THR A 193 -10.74 0.65 4.95
C THR A 193 -11.73 0.98 6.05
N PHE A 194 -11.28 0.96 7.32
CA PHE A 194 -12.10 1.37 8.45
C PHE A 194 -12.62 2.81 8.31
N PHE A 195 -11.74 3.77 8.01
CA PHE A 195 -12.16 5.16 7.83
C PHE A 195 -13.09 5.36 6.63
N LEU A 196 -12.87 4.64 5.52
CA LEU A 196 -13.77 4.69 4.37
C LEU A 196 -15.17 4.15 4.71
N ILE A 197 -15.26 3.06 5.47
CA ILE A 197 -16.53 2.52 5.96
C ILE A 197 -17.25 3.56 6.83
N VAL A 198 -16.54 4.14 7.81
CA VAL A 198 -17.11 5.18 8.69
C VAL A 198 -17.59 6.40 7.89
N LEU A 199 -16.79 6.87 6.94
CA LEU A 199 -17.19 7.99 6.08
C LEU A 199 -18.37 7.64 5.17
N ALA A 200 -18.43 6.42 4.64
CA ALA A 200 -19.55 5.96 3.83
C ALA A 200 -20.84 5.90 4.65
N LEU A 201 -20.79 5.35 5.88
CA LEU A 201 -21.94 5.25 6.78
C LEU A 201 -22.43 6.63 7.24
N LEU A 202 -21.52 7.54 7.58
CA LEU A 202 -21.86 8.89 8.07
C LEU A 202 -22.06 9.91 6.93
N GLY A 203 -21.77 9.52 5.69
CA GLY A 203 -21.94 10.38 4.51
C GLY A 203 -23.32 10.98 4.38
N PRO A 204 -24.40 10.20 4.40
CA PRO A 204 -25.78 10.72 4.31
C PRO A 204 -26.08 11.77 5.37
N VAL A 205 -25.56 11.59 6.59
CA VAL A 205 -25.72 12.55 7.70
C VAL A 205 -24.95 13.85 7.42
N ALA A 206 -23.73 13.77 6.88
CA ALA A 206 -22.96 14.94 6.48
C ALA A 206 -23.66 15.75 5.38
N PHE A 207 -24.29 15.07 4.41
CA PHE A 207 -25.13 15.69 3.39
C PHE A 207 -26.36 16.37 4.00
N ALA A 208 -27.02 15.72 4.98
CA ALA A 208 -28.17 16.30 5.67
C ALA A 208 -27.80 17.59 6.42
N PHE A 209 -26.67 17.61 7.13
CA PHE A 209 -26.18 18.82 7.78
C PHE A 209 -25.83 19.94 6.80
N SER A 210 -25.36 19.61 5.61
CA SER A 210 -25.02 20.64 4.60
C SER A 210 -26.23 21.40 4.06
N VAL A 211 -27.47 20.95 4.35
CA VAL A 211 -28.71 21.67 4.03
C VAL A 211 -28.85 22.94 4.87
N TYR A 212 -28.38 22.91 6.12
CA TYR A 212 -28.52 24.04 7.05
C TYR A 212 -27.56 25.18 6.68
N ASP A 213 -28.04 26.42 6.81
CA ASP A 213 -27.20 27.59 6.67
C ASP A 213 -26.09 27.60 7.74
N GLY A 214 -24.86 27.86 7.33
CA GLY A 214 -23.69 27.79 8.21
C GLY A 214 -22.90 26.47 8.10
N PHE A 215 -23.51 25.38 7.63
CA PHE A 215 -22.85 24.07 7.46
C PHE A 215 -22.54 23.73 5.99
N HIS A 216 -22.50 24.73 5.11
CA HIS A 216 -22.27 24.53 3.68
C HIS A 216 -20.95 23.83 3.35
N ASN A 217 -19.91 24.06 4.16
CA ASN A 217 -18.59 23.46 3.97
C ASN A 217 -18.51 22.00 4.42
N THR A 218 -19.52 21.47 5.11
CA THR A 218 -19.51 20.08 5.61
C THR A 218 -19.42 19.08 4.47
N LEU A 219 -20.15 19.32 3.38
CA LEU A 219 -20.11 18.48 2.18
C LEU A 219 -18.72 18.48 1.53
N ALA A 220 -18.15 19.65 1.31
CA ALA A 220 -16.83 19.78 0.69
C ALA A 220 -15.74 19.16 1.56
N SER A 221 -15.82 19.36 2.87
CA SER A 221 -14.90 18.75 3.85
C SER A 221 -15.02 17.24 3.91
N TRP A 222 -16.25 16.71 3.85
CA TRP A 222 -16.49 15.26 3.81
C TRP A 222 -15.90 14.65 2.54
N LEU A 223 -16.18 15.27 1.38
CA LEU A 223 -15.69 14.81 0.09
C LEU A 223 -14.14 14.81 0.04
N ALA A 224 -13.53 15.91 0.50
CA ALA A 224 -12.08 16.01 0.57
C ALA A 224 -11.47 14.91 1.46
N ARG A 225 -12.05 14.65 2.63
CA ARG A 225 -11.59 13.58 3.54
C ARG A 225 -11.72 12.20 2.89
N TYR A 226 -12.85 11.94 2.23
CA TYR A 226 -13.07 10.67 1.55
C TYR A 226 -12.02 10.42 0.48
N ILE A 227 -11.76 11.40 -0.39
CA ILE A 227 -10.76 11.34 -1.45
C ILE A 227 -9.35 11.17 -0.85
N CYS A 228 -8.99 11.98 0.15
CA CYS A 228 -7.68 11.89 0.80
C CYS A 228 -7.43 10.50 1.39
N ILE A 229 -8.39 9.94 2.12
CA ILE A 229 -8.24 8.61 2.73
C ILE A 229 -8.23 7.51 1.66
N TYR A 230 -9.04 7.66 0.61
CA TYR A 230 -9.03 6.72 -0.51
C TYR A 230 -7.64 6.64 -1.17
N LEU A 231 -6.95 7.76 -1.31
CA LEU A 231 -5.63 7.86 -1.92
C LEU A 231 -4.47 7.37 -1.03
N TRP A 232 -4.70 7.01 0.23
CA TRP A 232 -3.64 6.47 1.10
C TRP A 232 -3.01 5.21 0.52
N LEU A 233 -3.81 4.29 -0.03
CA LEU A 233 -3.29 3.08 -0.65
C LEU A 233 -2.45 3.39 -1.91
N PRO A 234 -2.93 4.16 -2.90
CA PRO A 234 -2.11 4.63 -4.01
C PRO A 234 -0.78 5.27 -3.60
N VAL A 235 -0.79 6.10 -2.55
CA VAL A 235 0.43 6.75 -2.05
C VAL A 235 1.39 5.73 -1.44
N SER A 236 0.88 4.77 -0.66
CA SER A 236 1.69 3.67 -0.10
C SER A 236 2.30 2.82 -1.21
N ASP A 237 1.52 2.48 -2.24
CA ASP A 237 1.96 1.73 -3.41
C ASP A 237 3.09 2.46 -4.15
N LEU A 238 2.92 3.76 -4.44
CA LEU A 238 3.95 4.57 -5.08
C LEU A 238 5.24 4.64 -4.24
N PHE A 239 5.11 4.76 -2.92
CA PHE A 239 6.25 4.75 -2.03
C PHE A 239 7.01 3.42 -2.09
N GLY A 240 6.30 2.29 -2.05
CA GLY A 240 6.88 0.96 -2.23
C GLY A 240 7.59 0.81 -3.58
N ALA A 241 6.97 1.29 -4.65
CA ALA A 241 7.52 1.28 -5.99
C ALA A 241 8.83 2.11 -6.10
N ILE A 242 8.86 3.29 -5.49
CA ILE A 242 10.07 4.15 -5.46
C ILE A 242 11.19 3.47 -4.68
N LEU A 243 10.89 2.89 -3.51
CA LEU A 243 11.89 2.17 -2.71
C LEU A 243 12.50 0.99 -3.47
N SER A 244 11.67 0.18 -4.15
CA SER A 244 12.13 -0.92 -4.99
C SER A 244 13.06 -0.43 -6.10
N ARG A 245 12.72 0.70 -6.73
CA ARG A 245 13.56 1.31 -7.77
C ARG A 245 14.90 1.82 -7.25
N ILE A 246 14.91 2.44 -6.07
CA ILE A 246 16.16 2.89 -5.41
C ILE A 246 17.05 1.68 -5.11
N GLN A 247 16.49 0.57 -4.62
CA GLN A 247 17.26 -0.64 -4.34
C GLN A 247 17.92 -1.20 -5.60
N ILE A 248 17.20 -1.27 -6.74
CA ILE A 248 17.74 -1.70 -8.01
C ILE A 248 18.92 -0.79 -8.46
N LEU A 249 18.73 0.53 -8.37
CA LEU A 249 19.77 1.50 -8.76
C LEU A 249 21.01 1.41 -7.87
N THR A 250 20.83 1.27 -6.56
CA THR A 250 21.95 1.16 -5.60
C THR A 250 22.78 -0.10 -5.89
N VAL A 251 22.13 -1.21 -6.19
CA VAL A 251 22.82 -2.46 -6.54
C VAL A 251 23.57 -2.33 -7.88
N SER A 252 22.96 -1.68 -8.88
CA SER A 252 23.60 -1.44 -10.18
C SER A 252 24.85 -0.56 -10.06
N TYR A 253 24.80 0.47 -9.22
CA TYR A 253 25.91 1.40 -9.01
C TYR A 253 27.11 0.74 -8.31
N THR A 254 26.87 -0.12 -7.33
CA THR A 254 27.92 -0.87 -6.65
C THR A 254 28.61 -1.87 -7.58
N HIS A 255 27.90 -2.44 -8.56
CA HIS A 255 28.44 -3.35 -9.54
C HIS A 255 29.34 -2.65 -10.58
N LEU A 256 28.92 -1.50 -11.08
CA LEU A 256 29.71 -0.69 -12.03
C LEU A 256 31.03 -0.24 -11.39
N ARG A 257 31.00 0.21 -10.14
CA ARG A 257 32.19 0.64 -9.41
C ARG A 257 33.16 -0.52 -9.10
N ALA A 258 32.65 -1.71 -8.82
CA ALA A 258 33.48 -2.90 -8.63
C ALA A 258 34.15 -3.36 -9.95
N HIS A 259 33.50 -3.12 -11.09
CA HIS A 259 34.06 -3.44 -12.40
C HIS A 259 35.13 -2.43 -12.85
N GLU A 260 34.93 -1.13 -12.53
CA GLU A 260 35.95 -0.09 -12.82
C GLU A 260 37.22 -0.30 -12.00
N THR A 261 37.12 -0.65 -10.73
CA THR A 261 38.29 -0.93 -9.86
C THR A 261 39.04 -2.20 -10.26
N LEU A 262 38.40 -3.16 -10.97
CA LEU A 262 39.04 -4.36 -11.51
C LEU A 262 39.67 -4.13 -12.88
N SER A 263 39.26 -3.11 -13.63
CA SER A 263 39.85 -2.74 -14.92
C SER A 263 41.05 -1.79 -14.78
N ASP A 264 41.24 -1.18 -13.63
CA ASP A 264 42.34 -0.25 -13.31
C ASP A 264 43.52 -0.94 -12.57
N LEU A 265 43.47 -2.28 -12.38
CA LEU A 265 44.54 -3.13 -11.84
C LEU A 265 45.10 -4.05 -12.95
#